data_e299c5024f85d2dc7a6d1fe49c151aa8
#
_entry.id   e299c5024f85d2dc7a6d1fe49c151aa8
#
_cell.length_a   1.000
_cell.length_b   1.000
_cell.length_c   1.000
_cell.angle_alpha   90.00
_cell.angle_beta   90.00
_cell.angle_gamma   90.00
#
_symmetry.space_group_name_H-M   'P 1'
#
loop_
_entity.id
_entity.type
_entity.pdbx_description
1 polymer ?
#
loop_
_entity_poly.entity_id
_entity_poly.type
_entity_poly.pdbx_seq_one_letter_code
_entity_poly.pdbx_strand_id
1 'polypeptide(L)'
;ISSIYFYEKTVKKLTDKEKNQYHEENSIAAEMVLVDRQIMPKSHEELKNWVIEKSKEKDYLVLTDVAIDVADIINGGPVPRHIKPIWPFIAFTAFNTLPPEFKKIYGIKETKFKTVLLNFNLGLLKYTRPFLPPFFRLIAPARWAKQRLTSNPNLSFKDKSKIL
;
A
#
# COMPACT_ATOMS: atom_id res chain seq x y z
N ILE A 1 -6.32 2.93 0.28
CA ILE A 1 -6.42 4.04 -0.67
C ILE A 1 -5.15 4.11 -1.52
N SER A 2 -3.99 4.33 -0.91
CA SER A 2 -2.71 4.46 -1.65
C SER A 2 -2.35 3.21 -2.46
N SER A 3 -2.63 2.01 -1.95
CA SER A 3 -2.38 0.74 -2.65
C SER A 3 -3.22 0.61 -3.92
N ILE A 4 -4.50 0.98 -3.87
CA ILE A 4 -5.38 0.99 -5.05
C ILE A 4 -4.90 2.03 -6.05
N TYR A 5 -4.58 3.25 -5.61
CA TYR A 5 -4.03 4.29 -6.48
C TYR A 5 -2.75 3.82 -7.19
N PHE A 6 -1.82 3.23 -6.45
CA PHE A 6 -0.58 2.69 -7.01
C PHE A 6 -0.86 1.59 -8.03
N TYR A 7 -1.75 0.65 -7.70
CA TYR A 7 -2.14 -0.43 -8.60
C TYR A 7 -2.77 0.10 -9.89
N GLU A 8 -3.69 1.05 -9.79
CA GLU A 8 -4.35 1.65 -10.97
C GLU A 8 -3.37 2.38 -11.88
N LYS A 9 -2.32 2.97 -11.32
CA LYS A 9 -1.28 3.66 -12.09
C LYS A 9 -0.26 2.71 -12.74
N THR A 10 0.01 1.56 -12.11
CA THR A 10 1.10 0.67 -12.54
C THR A 10 0.63 -0.62 -13.21
N VAL A 11 -0.67 -0.96 -13.10
CA VAL A 11 -1.22 -2.21 -13.65
C VAL A 11 -2.41 -1.93 -14.57
N LYS A 12 -3.58 -1.76 -13.98
CA LYS A 12 -4.85 -1.49 -14.69
C LYS A 12 -5.80 -0.74 -13.79
N LYS A 13 -6.76 -0.02 -14.38
CA LYS A 13 -7.88 0.54 -13.64
C LYS A 13 -8.72 -0.59 -13.04
N LEU A 14 -9.17 -0.38 -11.81
CA LEU A 14 -10.07 -1.28 -11.11
C LEU A 14 -11.52 -0.80 -11.26
N THR A 15 -12.42 -1.74 -11.43
CA THR A 15 -13.86 -1.49 -11.33
C THR A 15 -14.25 -1.26 -9.86
N ASP A 16 -15.39 -0.63 -9.61
CA ASP A 16 -15.86 -0.41 -8.24
C ASP A 16 -16.12 -1.74 -7.51
N LYS A 17 -16.53 -2.77 -8.24
CA LYS A 17 -16.67 -4.13 -7.71
C LYS A 17 -15.32 -4.69 -7.22
N GLU A 18 -14.25 -4.55 -8.01
CA GLU A 18 -12.91 -5.00 -7.63
C GLU A 18 -12.38 -4.19 -6.43
N LYS A 19 -12.64 -2.88 -6.36
CA LYS A 19 -12.27 -2.03 -5.22
C LYS A 19 -12.98 -2.44 -3.94
N ASN A 20 -14.28 -2.73 -4.03
CA ASN A 20 -15.07 -3.17 -2.88
C ASN A 20 -14.66 -4.58 -2.43
N GLN A 21 -14.35 -5.49 -3.36
CA GLN A 21 -13.79 -6.79 -3.01
C GLN A 21 -12.46 -6.65 -2.27
N TYR A 22 -11.55 -5.82 -2.77
CA TYR A 22 -10.28 -5.54 -2.10
C TYR A 22 -10.50 -4.92 -0.70
N HIS A 23 -11.49 -4.04 -0.56
CA HIS A 23 -11.86 -3.46 0.73
C HIS A 23 -12.34 -4.53 1.71
N GLU A 24 -13.22 -5.43 1.28
CA GLU A 24 -13.74 -6.54 2.08
C GLU A 24 -12.62 -7.48 2.56
N GLU A 25 -11.70 -7.85 1.67
CA GLU A 25 -10.54 -8.66 2.02
C GLU A 25 -9.64 -7.97 3.06
N ASN A 26 -9.45 -6.65 2.96
CA ASN A 26 -8.69 -5.89 3.96
C ASN A 26 -9.44 -5.73 5.29
N SER A 27 -10.77 -5.71 5.28
CA SER A 27 -11.59 -5.68 6.51
C SER A 27 -11.38 -6.95 7.33
N ILE A 28 -11.24 -8.12 6.68
CA ILE A 28 -10.89 -9.36 7.37
C ILE A 28 -9.51 -9.25 8.05
N ALA A 29 -8.53 -8.64 7.38
CA ALA A 29 -7.21 -8.42 7.98
C ALA A 29 -7.27 -7.44 9.18
N ALA A 30 -8.14 -6.44 9.14
CA ALA A 30 -8.36 -5.51 10.25
C ALA A 30 -9.03 -6.21 11.46
N GLU A 31 -9.98 -7.13 11.23
CA GLU A 31 -10.55 -7.96 12.29
C GLU A 31 -9.49 -8.80 13.00
N MET A 32 -8.48 -9.29 12.27
CA MET A 32 -7.37 -10.05 12.86
C MET A 32 -6.52 -9.23 13.83
N VAL A 33 -6.52 -7.90 13.71
CA VAL A 33 -5.87 -6.99 14.65
C VAL A 33 -6.87 -6.32 15.61
N LEU A 34 -8.02 -6.99 15.83
CA LEU A 34 -9.04 -6.61 16.81
C LEU A 34 -9.79 -5.30 16.51
N VAL A 35 -9.84 -4.89 15.24
CA VAL A 35 -10.72 -3.78 14.85
C VAL A 35 -12.15 -4.31 14.68
N ASP A 36 -13.11 -3.70 15.39
CA ASP A 36 -14.51 -4.11 15.30
C ASP A 36 -15.06 -3.82 13.89
N ARG A 37 -15.65 -4.83 13.28
CA ARG A 37 -16.24 -4.72 11.94
C ARG A 37 -17.41 -3.71 11.89
N GLN A 38 -18.08 -3.48 12.99
CA GLN A 38 -19.21 -2.56 13.04
C GLN A 38 -18.79 -1.10 12.83
N ILE A 39 -17.56 -0.75 13.21
CA ILE A 39 -17.01 0.61 13.04
C ILE A 39 -16.30 0.80 11.68
N MET A 40 -16.11 -0.27 10.92
CA MET A 40 -15.46 -0.18 9.62
C MET A 40 -16.41 0.35 8.56
N PRO A 41 -15.93 1.21 7.64
CA PRO A 41 -16.69 1.60 6.45
C PRO A 41 -17.12 0.38 5.64
N LYS A 42 -18.33 0.40 5.08
CA LYS A 42 -18.91 -0.74 4.36
C LYS A 42 -18.42 -0.86 2.91
N SER A 43 -17.84 0.21 2.37
CA SER A 43 -17.35 0.24 0.99
C SER A 43 -16.03 0.98 0.88
N HIS A 44 -15.33 0.77 -0.25
CA HIS A 44 -14.11 1.52 -0.55
C HIS A 44 -14.36 3.03 -0.64
N GLU A 45 -15.50 3.45 -1.16
CA GLU A 45 -15.84 4.86 -1.27
C GLU A 45 -16.13 5.49 0.10
N GLU A 46 -16.87 4.81 0.95
CA GLU A 46 -17.06 5.24 2.34
C GLU A 46 -15.74 5.36 3.09
N LEU A 47 -14.85 4.37 2.95
CA LEU A 47 -13.51 4.43 3.54
C LEU A 47 -12.74 5.65 3.04
N LYS A 48 -12.79 5.93 1.76
CA LYS A 48 -12.12 7.10 1.16
C LYS A 48 -12.66 8.40 1.73
N ASN A 49 -13.99 8.53 1.80
CA ASN A 49 -14.64 9.73 2.33
C ASN A 49 -14.34 9.91 3.82
N TRP A 50 -14.41 8.83 4.59
CA TRP A 50 -14.07 8.83 6.01
C TRP A 50 -12.62 9.29 6.25
N VAL A 51 -11.65 8.77 5.48
CA VAL A 51 -10.25 9.18 5.60
C VAL A 51 -10.07 10.66 5.25
N ILE A 52 -10.73 11.16 4.20
CA ILE A 52 -10.67 12.57 3.81
C ILE A 52 -11.30 13.46 4.89
N GLU A 53 -12.41 13.04 5.48
CA GLU A 53 -13.08 13.78 6.55
C GLU A 53 -12.19 13.84 7.80
N LYS A 54 -11.71 12.69 8.25
CA LYS A 54 -10.82 12.59 9.42
C LYS A 54 -9.49 13.31 9.23
N SER A 55 -8.98 13.39 8.03
CA SER A 55 -7.75 14.12 7.75
C SER A 55 -7.89 15.65 7.88
N LYS A 56 -9.11 16.17 7.89
CA LYS A 56 -9.39 17.60 8.12
C LYS A 56 -9.49 17.96 9.60
N GLU A 57 -9.73 17.00 10.47
CA GLU A 57 -9.77 17.18 11.90
C GLU A 57 -8.35 17.43 12.43
N LYS A 58 -8.10 18.61 13.03
CA LYS A 58 -6.75 19.04 13.44
C LYS A 58 -6.08 18.10 14.44
N ASP A 59 -6.87 17.43 15.30
CA ASP A 59 -6.36 16.62 16.40
C ASP A 59 -6.36 15.10 16.08
N TYR A 60 -6.91 14.70 14.93
CA TYR A 60 -7.04 13.29 14.59
C TYR A 60 -5.76 12.71 13.96
N LEU A 61 -5.09 13.50 13.13
CA LEU A 61 -3.84 13.09 12.47
C LEU A 61 -2.69 13.90 13.07
N VAL A 62 -2.11 13.37 14.13
CA VAL A 62 -0.90 13.92 14.76
C VAL A 62 0.30 13.10 14.31
N LEU A 63 1.35 13.79 13.89
CA LEU A 63 2.62 13.15 13.59
C LEU A 63 3.29 12.74 14.91
N THR A 64 3.25 11.44 15.21
CA THR A 64 3.92 10.89 16.40
C THR A 64 5.40 10.65 16.13
N ASP A 65 6.22 10.60 17.18
CA ASP A 65 7.66 10.29 17.06
C ASP A 65 7.88 8.95 16.33
N VAL A 66 7.04 7.95 16.64
CA VAL A 66 7.07 6.65 15.95
C VAL A 66 6.80 6.79 14.44
N ALA A 67 5.88 7.67 14.04
CA ALA A 67 5.60 7.91 12.63
C ALA A 67 6.77 8.63 11.93
N ILE A 68 7.47 9.50 12.64
CA ILE A 68 8.70 10.15 12.16
C ILE A 68 9.80 9.10 11.97
N ASP A 69 10.04 8.25 12.97
CA ASP A 69 11.05 7.17 12.91
C ASP A 69 10.79 6.24 11.73
N VAL A 70 9.53 5.84 11.51
CA VAL A 70 9.16 5.01 10.35
C VAL A 70 9.41 5.75 9.03
N ALA A 71 9.10 7.04 8.96
CA ALA A 71 9.38 7.84 7.77
C ALA A 71 10.88 7.95 7.50
N ASP A 72 11.71 8.09 8.53
CA ASP A 72 13.17 8.14 8.43
C ASP A 72 13.76 6.79 8.01
N ILE A 73 13.22 5.69 8.51
CA ILE A 73 13.57 4.34 8.03
C ILE A 73 13.27 4.19 6.53
N ILE A 74 12.12 4.68 6.07
CA ILE A 74 11.77 4.65 4.65
C ILE A 74 12.68 5.58 3.83
N ASN A 75 13.07 6.74 4.36
CA ASN A 75 13.92 7.70 3.65
C ASN A 75 15.39 7.28 3.55
N GLY A 76 15.94 6.60 4.54
CA GLY A 76 17.38 6.32 4.54
C GLY A 76 17.82 5.30 5.57
N GLY A 77 16.90 4.53 6.16
CA GLY A 77 17.19 3.49 7.14
C GLY A 77 18.09 2.36 6.62
N PRO A 78 18.32 1.33 7.42
CA PRO A 78 19.23 0.23 7.10
C PRO A 78 18.69 -0.62 5.94
N VAL A 79 19.02 -0.21 4.74
CA VAL A 79 18.61 -0.88 3.50
C VAL A 79 19.67 -1.90 3.09
N PRO A 80 19.30 -3.12 2.70
CA PRO A 80 20.24 -4.11 2.18
C PRO A 80 21.08 -3.52 1.02
N ARG A 81 22.38 -3.81 1.04
CA ARG A 81 23.35 -3.19 0.13
C ARG A 81 22.99 -3.32 -1.36
N HIS A 82 22.37 -4.44 -1.74
CA HIS A 82 21.95 -4.71 -3.13
C HIS A 82 20.72 -3.91 -3.57
N ILE A 83 19.92 -3.38 -2.63
CA ILE A 83 18.73 -2.56 -2.93
C ILE A 83 19.05 -1.06 -2.80
N LYS A 84 20.15 -0.72 -2.13
CA LYS A 84 20.53 0.66 -1.84
C LYS A 84 20.52 1.59 -3.07
N PRO A 85 20.97 1.19 -4.27
CA PRO A 85 20.95 2.07 -5.45
C PRO A 85 19.55 2.45 -5.93
N ILE A 86 18.56 1.57 -5.75
CA ILE A 86 17.18 1.80 -6.19
C ILE A 86 16.28 2.33 -5.08
N TRP A 87 16.78 2.37 -3.85
CA TRP A 87 16.02 2.76 -2.68
C TRP A 87 15.47 4.19 -2.75
N PRO A 88 16.23 5.21 -3.17
CA PRO A 88 15.71 6.58 -3.31
C PRO A 88 14.50 6.66 -4.25
N PHE A 89 14.49 5.86 -5.31
CA PHE A 89 13.37 5.76 -6.23
C PHE A 89 12.12 5.16 -5.54
N ILE A 90 12.30 4.12 -4.74
CA ILE A 90 11.21 3.48 -3.97
C ILE A 90 10.67 4.47 -2.94
N ALA A 91 11.53 5.07 -2.13
CA ALA A 91 11.15 6.05 -1.11
C ALA A 91 10.43 7.26 -1.72
N PHE A 92 10.99 7.84 -2.79
CA PHE A 92 10.34 8.93 -3.51
C PHE A 92 8.94 8.57 -3.98
N THR A 93 8.77 7.37 -4.56
CA THR A 93 7.47 6.91 -5.06
C THR A 93 6.50 6.69 -3.90
N ALA A 94 6.93 6.06 -2.80
CA ALA A 94 6.11 5.80 -1.62
C ALA A 94 5.55 7.10 -1.03
N PHE A 95 6.42 8.09 -0.77
CA PHE A 95 5.99 9.37 -0.20
C PHE A 95 5.12 10.20 -1.15
N ASN A 96 5.41 10.17 -2.44
CA ASN A 96 4.66 10.99 -3.40
C ASN A 96 3.33 10.35 -3.85
N THR A 97 3.08 9.07 -3.54
CA THR A 97 1.77 8.43 -3.73
C THR A 97 0.82 8.62 -2.56
N LEU A 98 1.26 9.22 -1.46
CA LEU A 98 0.40 9.57 -0.34
C LEU A 98 -0.68 10.58 -0.78
N PRO A 99 -1.89 10.51 -0.19
CA PRO A 99 -2.90 11.55 -0.36
C PRO A 99 -2.37 12.94 0.05
N PRO A 100 -2.88 14.04 -0.57
CA PRO A 100 -2.38 15.39 -0.30
C PRO A 100 -2.42 15.81 1.17
N GLU A 101 -3.44 15.35 1.90
CA GLU A 101 -3.63 15.63 3.32
C GLU A 101 -2.46 15.09 4.15
N PHE A 102 -2.08 13.84 3.89
CA PHE A 102 -0.95 13.19 4.58
C PHE A 102 0.38 13.82 4.19
N LYS A 103 0.57 14.21 2.93
CA LYS A 103 1.78 14.92 2.50
C LYS A 103 2.00 16.21 3.29
N LYS A 104 0.91 16.96 3.57
CA LYS A 104 0.99 18.19 4.38
C LYS A 104 1.49 17.91 5.79
N ILE A 105 1.02 16.84 6.43
CA ILE A 105 1.42 16.45 7.79
C ILE A 105 2.91 16.11 7.84
N TYR A 106 3.42 15.39 6.83
CA TYR A 106 4.86 15.09 6.69
C TYR A 106 5.69 16.25 6.12
N GLY A 107 5.12 17.44 5.91
CA GLY A 107 5.82 18.59 5.36
C GLY A 107 6.30 18.41 3.91
N ILE A 108 5.72 17.46 3.18
CA ILE A 108 6.12 17.16 1.80
C ILE A 108 5.50 18.20 0.87
N LYS A 109 6.33 19.12 0.39
CA LYS A 109 5.89 20.14 -0.58
C LYS A 109 5.63 19.52 -1.95
N GLU A 110 4.43 19.75 -2.47
CA GLU A 110 4.08 19.38 -3.84
C GLU A 110 4.65 20.41 -4.82
N THR A 111 5.36 19.94 -5.82
CA THR A 111 5.84 20.76 -6.93
C THR A 111 5.49 20.08 -8.24
N LYS A 112 5.25 20.87 -9.29
CA LYS A 112 4.98 20.32 -10.64
C LYS A 112 6.06 19.33 -11.08
N PHE A 113 7.32 19.61 -10.77
CA PHE A 113 8.44 18.72 -11.08
C PHE A 113 8.30 17.37 -10.39
N LYS A 114 7.97 17.32 -9.08
CA LYS A 114 7.74 16.06 -8.34
C LYS A 114 6.58 15.25 -8.94
N THR A 115 5.52 15.92 -9.36
CA THR A 115 4.38 15.26 -10.00
C THR A 115 4.76 14.65 -11.36
N VAL A 116 5.53 15.37 -12.16
CA VAL A 116 6.04 14.83 -13.45
C VAL A 116 6.97 13.64 -13.19
N LEU A 117 7.90 13.77 -12.26
CA LEU A 117 8.83 12.70 -11.89
C LEU A 117 8.10 11.46 -11.34
N LEU A 118 7.08 11.66 -10.50
CA LEU A 118 6.23 10.57 -10.01
C LEU A 118 5.52 9.85 -11.16
N ASN A 119 4.90 10.60 -12.08
CA ASN A 119 4.21 10.00 -13.21
C ASN A 119 5.19 9.26 -14.14
N PHE A 120 6.39 9.77 -14.33
CA PHE A 120 7.46 9.08 -15.05
C PHE A 120 7.84 7.77 -14.36
N ASN A 121 8.06 7.79 -13.04
CA ASN A 121 8.38 6.60 -12.25
C ASN A 121 7.28 5.54 -12.33
N LEU A 122 6.03 5.95 -12.17
CA LEU A 122 4.89 5.03 -12.25
C LEU A 122 4.72 4.48 -13.67
N GLY A 123 4.96 5.30 -14.69
CA GLY A 123 5.00 4.89 -16.09
C GLY A 123 6.10 3.86 -16.33
N LEU A 124 7.32 4.13 -15.87
CA LEU A 124 8.44 3.21 -15.96
C LEU A 124 8.12 1.86 -15.31
N LEU A 125 7.57 1.86 -14.10
CA LEU A 125 7.12 0.64 -13.42
C LEU A 125 6.06 -0.11 -14.22
N LYS A 126 5.11 0.60 -14.82
CA LYS A 126 4.06 -0.01 -15.64
C LYS A 126 4.64 -0.72 -16.85
N TYR A 127 5.57 -0.10 -17.56
CA TYR A 127 6.14 -0.66 -18.78
C TYR A 127 7.21 -1.72 -18.52
N THR A 128 7.97 -1.61 -17.42
CA THR A 128 9.02 -2.60 -17.09
C THR A 128 8.46 -3.83 -16.38
N ARG A 129 7.33 -3.71 -15.68
CA ARG A 129 6.71 -4.81 -14.92
C ARG A 129 6.50 -6.10 -15.72
N PRO A 130 6.01 -6.10 -16.98
CA PRO A 130 5.84 -7.34 -17.74
C PRO A 130 7.15 -8.10 -17.97
N PHE A 131 8.27 -7.38 -18.07
CA PHE A 131 9.60 -7.94 -18.30
C PHE A 131 10.28 -8.43 -17.03
N LEU A 132 9.77 -8.03 -15.84
CA LEU A 132 10.32 -8.49 -14.58
C LEU A 132 9.98 -9.96 -14.36
N PRO A 133 10.96 -10.80 -13.97
CA PRO A 133 10.71 -12.19 -13.59
C PRO A 133 9.66 -12.27 -12.48
N PRO A 134 8.88 -13.37 -12.39
CA PRO A 134 7.85 -13.57 -11.36
C PRO A 134 8.39 -13.39 -9.93
N PHE A 135 9.67 -13.69 -9.72
CA PHE A 135 10.36 -13.50 -8.45
C PHE A 135 10.33 -12.05 -7.94
N PHE A 136 10.49 -11.07 -8.84
CA PHE A 136 10.45 -9.64 -8.48
C PHE A 136 9.04 -9.07 -8.42
N ARG A 137 8.05 -9.75 -9.03
CA ARG A 137 6.64 -9.31 -9.05
C ARG A 137 5.86 -9.69 -7.80
N LEU A 138 6.31 -10.70 -7.09
CA LEU A 138 5.65 -11.23 -5.90
C LEU A 138 6.56 -11.06 -4.68
N ILE A 139 6.05 -10.39 -3.65
CA ILE A 139 6.74 -10.32 -2.35
C ILE A 139 6.82 -11.72 -1.73
N ALA A 140 7.81 -11.94 -0.87
CA ALA A 140 8.07 -13.24 -0.27
C ALA A 140 6.83 -13.89 0.40
N PRO A 141 6.04 -13.18 1.22
CA PRO A 141 4.81 -13.75 1.81
C PRO A 141 3.80 -14.23 0.76
N ALA A 142 3.60 -13.48 -0.32
CA ALA A 142 2.68 -13.89 -1.38
C ALA A 142 3.18 -15.13 -2.14
N ARG A 143 4.51 -15.29 -2.30
CA ARG A 143 5.11 -16.50 -2.88
C ARG A 143 4.90 -17.70 -1.98
N TRP A 144 5.13 -17.55 -0.68
CA TRP A 144 4.90 -18.61 0.29
C TRP A 144 3.44 -19.02 0.37
N ALA A 145 2.52 -18.04 0.33
CA ALA A 145 1.09 -18.32 0.26
C ALA A 145 0.73 -19.11 -1.00
N LYS A 146 1.26 -18.70 -2.15
CA LYS A 146 1.05 -19.45 -3.42
C LYS A 146 1.61 -20.87 -3.34
N GLN A 147 2.80 -21.07 -2.80
CA GLN A 147 3.39 -22.39 -2.63
C GLN A 147 2.50 -23.29 -1.75
N ARG A 148 2.01 -22.77 -0.61
CA ARG A 148 1.10 -23.53 0.27
C ARG A 148 -0.19 -23.93 -0.44
N LEU A 149 -0.75 -23.02 -1.24
CA LEU A 149 -1.96 -23.30 -2.03
C LEU A 149 -1.73 -24.39 -3.08
N THR A 150 -0.55 -24.43 -3.68
CA THR A 150 -0.18 -25.43 -4.69
C THR A 150 0.10 -26.79 -4.04
N SER A 151 0.72 -26.79 -2.86
CA SER A 151 1.05 -28.03 -2.12
C SER A 151 -0.17 -28.68 -1.47
N ASN A 152 -1.19 -27.90 -1.11
CA ASN A 152 -2.42 -28.38 -0.48
C ASN A 152 -3.65 -27.66 -1.03
N PRO A 153 -4.13 -28.02 -2.24
CA PRO A 153 -5.26 -27.33 -2.88
C PRO A 153 -6.58 -27.47 -2.10
N ASN A 154 -6.73 -28.52 -1.29
CA ASN A 154 -7.96 -28.84 -0.55
C ASN A 154 -8.05 -28.15 0.83
N LEU A 155 -7.03 -27.39 1.26
CA LEU A 155 -7.12 -26.66 2.52
C LEU A 155 -8.11 -25.51 2.41
N SER A 156 -9.16 -25.56 3.23
CA SER A 156 -10.08 -24.43 3.44
C SER A 156 -9.32 -23.22 3.99
N PHE A 157 -9.83 -22.02 3.73
CA PHE A 157 -9.25 -20.78 4.29
C PHE A 157 -9.18 -20.81 5.83
N LYS A 158 -10.17 -21.44 6.50
CA LYS A 158 -10.18 -21.65 7.95
C LYS A 158 -9.07 -22.58 8.45
N ASP A 159 -8.70 -23.58 7.66
CA ASP A 159 -7.62 -24.49 8.04
C ASP A 159 -6.24 -23.89 7.81
N LYS A 160 -6.14 -22.91 6.88
CA LYS A 160 -4.91 -22.17 6.57
C LYS A 160 -4.53 -21.18 7.67
N SER A 161 -5.51 -20.67 8.44
CA SER A 161 -5.26 -19.76 9.57
C SER A 161 -4.71 -20.47 10.82
N LYS A 162 -4.80 -21.80 10.90
CA LYS A 162 -4.26 -22.60 12.03
C LYS A 162 -2.80 -23.00 11.85
N ILE A 163 -2.18 -22.68 10.71
CA ILE A 163 -0.79 -23.05 10.36
C ILE A 163 0.15 -21.85 10.52
N LEU A 164 -0.38 -20.70 10.94
CA LEU A 164 0.36 -19.52 11.40
C LEU A 164 0.50 -19.54 12.92
#